data_0b730f69ad690226d4a94639e390b1e6
#
_entry.id   0b730f69ad690226d4a94639e390b1e6
#
_cell.length_a   1.000
_cell.length_b   1.000
_cell.length_c   1.000
_cell.angle_alpha   90.00
_cell.angle_beta   90.00
_cell.angle_gamma   90.00
#
_symmetry.space_group_name_H-M   'P 1'
#
loop_
_entity.id
_entity.type
_entity.pdbx_description
1 polymer ?
#
loop_
_entity_poly.entity_id
_entity_poly.type
_entity_poly.pdbx_seq_one_letter_code
_entity_poly.pdbx_strand_id
1 'polypeptide(L)'
;MHEGSITIRLPADVKEIERLNKLVRQFGELHDIPSRSLYAVNLALDEVVTNCILHGFEDAGGQTLEVHVETSGDALVAQLFDEGREFDPLTVPIPDLTAALGDRQLGGLGIHLVRSLMDRVEYRRDGRKNVLTLRRRIR
;
A
#
# COMPACT_ATOMS: atom_id res chain seq x y z
N MET A 1 -5.62 20.75 15.35
CA MET A 1 -5.43 19.54 14.55
C MET A 1 -4.23 19.75 13.64
N HIS A 2 -3.27 18.88 13.72
CA HIS A 2 -2.07 18.99 12.90
C HIS A 2 -2.21 18.11 11.68
N GLU A 3 -2.16 18.74 10.52
CA GLU A 3 -1.99 18.00 9.29
C GLU A 3 -0.50 17.81 9.06
N GLY A 4 -0.13 16.61 8.61
CA GLY A 4 1.25 16.30 8.34
C GLY A 4 1.37 15.37 7.19
N SER A 5 2.56 15.28 6.64
CA SER A 5 2.86 14.36 5.56
C SER A 5 4.31 13.89 5.64
N ILE A 6 4.56 12.73 5.07
CA ILE A 6 5.90 12.18 4.92
C ILE A 6 5.99 11.51 3.55
N THR A 7 7.14 11.66 2.91
CA THR A 7 7.44 10.98 1.66
C THR A 7 8.63 10.07 1.88
N ILE A 8 8.48 8.81 1.53
CA ILE A 8 9.50 7.78 1.73
C ILE A 8 9.87 7.20 0.38
N ARG A 9 11.13 7.30 0.02
CA ARG A 9 11.68 6.63 -1.16
C ARG A 9 12.39 5.37 -0.73
N LEU A 10 12.15 4.29 -1.46
CA LEU A 10 12.81 3.03 -1.16
C LEU A 10 13.12 2.27 -2.44
N PRO A 11 14.26 1.53 -2.44
CA PRO A 11 14.53 0.58 -3.51
C PRO A 11 13.43 -0.48 -3.58
N ALA A 12 13.19 -1.01 -4.77
CA ALA A 12 12.20 -2.08 -4.98
C ALA A 12 12.78 -3.42 -4.49
N ASP A 13 12.92 -3.54 -3.19
CA ASP A 13 13.49 -4.70 -2.50
C ASP A 13 12.68 -4.96 -1.26
N VAL A 14 12.22 -6.20 -1.08
CA VAL A 14 11.38 -6.58 0.07
C VAL A 14 12.06 -6.30 1.42
N LYS A 15 13.38 -6.23 1.45
CA LYS A 15 14.13 -5.89 2.66
C LYS A 15 13.82 -4.49 3.17
N GLU A 16 13.33 -3.60 2.30
CA GLU A 16 13.04 -2.21 2.65
C GLU A 16 11.67 -2.05 3.30
N ILE A 17 10.83 -3.08 3.28
CA ILE A 17 9.48 -3.00 3.84
C ILE A 17 9.51 -2.73 5.35
N GLU A 18 10.47 -3.34 6.06
CA GLU A 18 10.61 -3.11 7.50
C GLU A 18 10.91 -1.64 7.81
N ARG A 19 11.79 -1.01 7.01
CA ARG A 19 12.09 0.41 7.15
C ARG A 19 10.86 1.26 6.87
N LEU A 20 10.10 0.92 5.84
CA LEU A 20 8.84 1.60 5.53
C LEU A 20 7.88 1.54 6.71
N ASN A 21 7.65 0.36 7.26
CA ASN A 21 6.75 0.17 8.39
C ASN A 21 7.15 1.00 9.60
N LYS A 22 8.44 1.04 9.89
CA LYS A 22 8.99 1.81 11.00
C LYS A 22 8.73 3.30 10.82
N LEU A 23 9.00 3.82 9.61
CA LEU A 23 8.81 5.24 9.33
C LEU A 23 7.34 5.65 9.37
N VAL A 24 6.45 4.80 8.87
CA VAL A 24 5.01 5.03 8.93
C VAL A 24 4.53 5.03 10.38
N ARG A 25 5.03 4.10 11.18
CA ARG A 25 4.68 4.02 12.61
C ARG A 25 5.15 5.27 13.36
N GLN A 26 6.38 5.74 13.10
CA GLN A 26 6.90 6.95 13.73
C GLN A 26 6.08 8.17 13.35
N PHE A 27 5.69 8.28 12.07
CA PHE A 27 4.80 9.35 11.61
C PHE A 27 3.46 9.31 12.35
N GLY A 28 2.88 8.10 12.47
CA GLY A 28 1.60 7.93 13.14
C GLY A 28 1.66 8.32 14.61
N GLU A 29 2.72 7.94 15.31
CA GLU A 29 2.91 8.29 16.71
C GLU A 29 3.06 9.81 16.88
N LEU A 30 3.81 10.44 15.99
CA LEU A 30 4.01 11.89 16.03
C LEU A 30 2.70 12.68 15.83
N HIS A 31 1.78 12.13 15.06
CA HIS A 31 0.52 12.78 14.74
C HIS A 31 -0.69 12.21 15.49
N ASP A 32 -0.43 11.44 16.55
CA ASP A 32 -1.46 10.87 17.43
C ASP A 32 -2.48 10.01 16.71
N ILE A 33 -2.03 9.26 15.71
CA ILE A 33 -2.90 8.33 14.97
C ILE A 33 -3.16 7.11 15.85
N PRO A 34 -4.43 6.71 16.04
CA PRO A 34 -4.73 5.50 16.81
C PRO A 34 -4.04 4.27 16.24
N SER A 35 -3.56 3.40 17.12
CA SER A 35 -2.81 2.19 16.76
C SER A 35 -3.57 1.31 15.78
N ARG A 36 -4.88 1.21 15.92
CA ARG A 36 -5.72 0.40 15.01
C ARG A 36 -5.63 0.89 13.58
N SER A 37 -5.77 2.21 13.38
CA SER A 37 -5.72 2.79 12.04
C SER A 37 -4.33 2.71 11.45
N LEU A 38 -3.32 2.94 12.27
CA LEU A 38 -1.93 2.88 11.84
C LEU A 38 -1.54 1.45 11.44
N TYR A 39 -1.94 0.47 12.24
CA TYR A 39 -1.69 -0.93 11.93
C TYR A 39 -2.35 -1.34 10.60
N ALA A 40 -3.60 -0.93 10.40
CA ALA A 40 -4.33 -1.26 9.19
C ALA A 40 -3.66 -0.68 7.94
N VAL A 41 -3.22 0.59 8.00
CA VAL A 41 -2.53 1.22 6.87
C VAL A 41 -1.17 0.56 6.62
N ASN A 42 -0.42 0.25 7.68
CA ASN A 42 0.86 -0.44 7.54
C ASN A 42 0.69 -1.83 6.89
N LEU A 43 -0.32 -2.58 7.32
CA LEU A 43 -0.58 -3.90 6.75
C LEU A 43 -0.99 -3.79 5.27
N ALA A 44 -1.84 -2.83 4.94
CA ALA A 44 -2.22 -2.59 3.55
C ALA A 44 -1.02 -2.19 2.70
N LEU A 45 -0.15 -1.33 3.21
CA LEU A 45 1.09 -0.94 2.50
C LEU A 45 2.01 -2.13 2.28
N ASP A 46 2.16 -3.01 3.28
CA ASP A 46 2.95 -4.23 3.13
C ASP A 46 2.47 -5.04 1.92
N GLU A 47 1.16 -5.22 1.81
CA GLU A 47 0.58 -6.02 0.74
C GLU A 47 0.80 -5.38 -0.63
N VAL A 48 0.51 -4.09 -0.78
CA VAL A 48 0.62 -3.43 -2.09
C VAL A 48 2.08 -3.23 -2.49
N VAL A 49 2.97 -2.93 -1.55
CA VAL A 49 4.40 -2.76 -1.84
C VAL A 49 5.02 -4.11 -2.21
N THR A 50 4.71 -5.16 -1.47
CA THR A 50 5.21 -6.50 -1.77
C THR A 50 4.75 -6.94 -3.16
N ASN A 51 3.47 -6.75 -3.47
CA ASN A 51 2.95 -7.08 -4.81
C ASN A 51 3.66 -6.30 -5.90
N CYS A 52 3.90 -5.03 -5.68
CA CYS A 52 4.59 -4.17 -6.64
C CYS A 52 6.02 -4.69 -6.90
N ILE A 53 6.75 -5.01 -5.84
CA ILE A 53 8.14 -5.47 -5.95
C ILE A 53 8.22 -6.82 -6.66
N LEU A 54 7.33 -7.76 -6.30
CA LEU A 54 7.40 -9.13 -6.82
C LEU A 54 6.80 -9.27 -8.22
N HIS A 55 5.80 -8.46 -8.56
CA HIS A 55 5.01 -8.68 -9.77
C HIS A 55 4.87 -7.44 -10.66
N GLY A 56 5.21 -6.26 -10.17
CA GLY A 56 4.98 -5.01 -10.89
C GLY A 56 6.03 -4.68 -11.94
N PHE A 57 7.20 -5.26 -11.86
CA PHE A 57 8.32 -4.99 -12.77
C PHE A 57 8.76 -6.26 -13.47
N GLU A 58 9.25 -6.12 -14.72
CA GLU A 58 9.96 -7.23 -15.37
C GLU A 58 11.26 -7.54 -14.61
N ASP A 59 11.96 -6.48 -14.21
CA ASP A 59 13.17 -6.58 -13.41
C ASP A 59 13.12 -5.44 -12.38
N ALA A 60 13.00 -5.80 -11.11
CA ALA A 60 12.94 -4.83 -10.03
C ALA A 60 14.31 -4.23 -9.71
N GLY A 61 15.41 -4.82 -10.22
CA GLY A 61 16.76 -4.32 -9.95
C GLY A 61 16.92 -2.88 -10.43
N GLY A 62 17.37 -1.99 -9.53
CA GLY A 62 17.55 -0.58 -9.84
C GLY A 62 16.28 0.26 -9.83
N GLN A 63 15.11 -0.35 -9.64
CA GLN A 63 13.86 0.39 -9.53
C GLN A 63 13.66 0.95 -8.13
N THR A 64 12.92 2.04 -8.04
CA THR A 64 12.58 2.66 -6.76
C THR A 64 11.07 2.85 -6.67
N LEU A 65 10.58 2.87 -5.44
CA LEU A 65 9.20 3.16 -5.11
C LEU A 65 9.14 4.42 -4.26
N GLU A 66 7.99 5.08 -4.28
CA GLU A 66 7.76 6.22 -3.42
C GLU A 66 6.44 6.02 -2.71
N VAL A 67 6.45 6.19 -1.40
CA VAL A 67 5.25 6.13 -0.56
C VAL A 67 5.06 7.48 0.09
N HIS A 68 3.86 8.03 -0.08
CA HIS A 68 3.47 9.28 0.55
C HIS A 68 2.35 8.99 1.54
N VAL A 69 2.52 9.44 2.78
CA VAL A 69 1.51 9.27 3.83
C VAL A 69 1.17 10.65 4.39
N GLU A 70 -0.12 10.93 4.51
CA GLU A 70 -0.57 12.19 5.06
C GLU A 70 -1.82 12.04 5.90
N THR A 71 -2.02 12.99 6.79
CA THR A 71 -3.30 13.18 7.49
C THR A 71 -4.11 14.20 6.70
N SER A 72 -5.35 13.88 6.39
CA SER A 72 -6.25 14.75 5.64
C SER A 72 -7.61 14.77 6.34
N GLY A 73 -7.87 15.82 7.12
CA GLY A 73 -9.05 15.86 7.95
C GLY A 73 -9.04 14.73 8.98
N ASP A 74 -10.07 13.88 8.93
CA ASP A 74 -10.19 12.73 9.82
C ASP A 74 -9.69 11.42 9.18
N ALA A 75 -8.93 11.54 8.08
CA ALA A 75 -8.44 10.37 7.35
C ALA A 75 -6.92 10.31 7.33
N LEU A 76 -6.42 9.08 7.30
CA LEU A 76 -5.03 8.76 6.98
C LEU A 76 -5.00 8.29 5.54
N VAL A 77 -4.20 8.95 4.71
CA VAL A 77 -4.10 8.67 3.28
C VAL A 77 -2.68 8.24 2.94
N ALA A 78 -2.55 7.09 2.32
CA ALA A 78 -1.27 6.59 1.83
C ALA A 78 -1.34 6.41 0.32
N GLN A 79 -0.28 6.82 -0.37
CA GLN A 79 -0.17 6.64 -1.81
C GLN A 79 1.11 5.92 -2.15
N LEU A 80 1.02 4.98 -3.08
CA LEU A 80 2.17 4.26 -3.62
C LEU A 80 2.35 4.67 -5.08
N PHE A 81 3.55 5.14 -5.41
CA PHE A 81 3.95 5.53 -6.75
C PHE A 81 5.02 4.57 -7.24
N ASP A 82 4.82 4.01 -8.43
CA ASP A 82 5.83 3.16 -9.07
C ASP A 82 5.79 3.32 -10.58
N GLU A 83 6.88 2.99 -11.25
CA GLU A 83 6.99 3.03 -12.70
C GLU A 83 6.97 1.61 -13.30
N GLY A 84 6.31 0.69 -12.63
CA GLY A 84 6.11 -0.65 -13.13
C GLY A 84 5.08 -0.72 -14.25
N ARG A 85 4.72 -1.94 -14.60
CA ARG A 85 3.69 -2.19 -15.61
C ARG A 85 2.37 -1.57 -15.18
N GLU A 86 1.60 -1.10 -16.16
CA GLU A 86 0.24 -0.65 -15.89
C GLU A 86 -0.58 -1.82 -15.37
N PHE A 87 -1.04 -1.71 -14.14
CA PHE A 87 -1.83 -2.75 -13.51
C PHE A 87 -2.74 -2.14 -12.45
N ASP A 88 -4.04 -2.28 -12.66
CA ASP A 88 -5.04 -1.84 -11.69
C ASP A 88 -5.37 -3.01 -10.76
N PRO A 89 -4.91 -2.98 -9.50
CA PRO A 89 -5.19 -4.07 -8.58
C PRO A 89 -6.67 -4.22 -8.24
N LEU A 90 -7.48 -3.19 -8.50
CA LEU A 90 -8.91 -3.24 -8.23
C LEU A 90 -9.66 -4.13 -9.23
N THR A 91 -9.02 -4.52 -10.34
CA THR A 91 -9.60 -5.44 -11.29
C THR A 91 -9.37 -6.91 -10.93
N VAL A 92 -8.59 -7.18 -9.88
CA VAL A 92 -8.34 -8.55 -9.42
C VAL A 92 -9.62 -9.12 -8.83
N PRO A 93 -10.07 -10.31 -9.29
CA PRO A 93 -11.27 -10.93 -8.75
C PRO A 93 -11.14 -11.28 -7.28
N ILE A 94 -12.27 -11.29 -6.57
CA ILE A 94 -12.30 -11.77 -5.20
C ILE A 94 -11.90 -13.25 -5.20
N PRO A 95 -10.93 -13.67 -4.35
CA PRO A 95 -10.48 -15.06 -4.34
C PRO A 95 -11.60 -16.02 -3.95
N ASP A 96 -11.61 -17.20 -4.55
CA ASP A 96 -12.49 -18.28 -4.12
C ASP A 96 -11.89 -18.95 -2.89
N LEU A 97 -12.41 -18.59 -1.72
CA LEU A 97 -11.91 -19.10 -0.46
C LEU A 97 -12.32 -20.56 -0.20
N THR A 98 -13.18 -21.13 -1.06
CA THR A 98 -13.53 -22.55 -0.97
C THR A 98 -12.60 -23.44 -1.79
N ALA A 99 -11.78 -22.86 -2.66
CA ALA A 99 -10.82 -23.61 -3.44
C ALA A 99 -9.72 -24.19 -2.55
N ALA A 100 -9.12 -25.30 -2.99
CA ALA A 100 -7.98 -25.88 -2.31
C ALA A 100 -6.83 -24.88 -2.24
N LEU A 101 -6.04 -24.95 -1.15
CA LEU A 101 -4.95 -24.00 -0.93
C LEU A 101 -3.98 -23.89 -2.12
N GLY A 102 -3.69 -25.02 -2.78
CA GLY A 102 -2.79 -25.04 -3.92
C GLY A 102 -3.33 -24.34 -5.17
N ASP A 103 -4.64 -24.14 -5.24
CA ASP A 103 -5.31 -23.52 -6.38
C ASP A 103 -5.59 -22.02 -6.17
N ARG A 104 -5.29 -21.49 -4.99
CA ARG A 104 -5.54 -20.07 -4.70
C ARG A 104 -4.46 -19.19 -5.31
N GLN A 105 -4.88 -18.07 -5.87
CA GLN A 105 -3.97 -17.03 -6.30
C GLN A 105 -3.63 -16.14 -5.11
N LEU A 106 -2.38 -16.18 -4.66
CA LEU A 106 -1.94 -15.45 -3.48
C LEU A 106 -2.12 -13.94 -3.61
N GLY A 107 -1.87 -13.37 -4.81
CA GLY A 107 -2.03 -11.94 -5.04
C GLY A 107 -3.46 -11.45 -4.87
N GLY A 108 -4.45 -12.29 -5.17
CA GLY A 108 -5.86 -11.94 -4.99
C GLY A 108 -6.22 -11.77 -3.53
N LEU A 109 -5.63 -12.58 -2.64
CA LEU A 109 -5.87 -12.48 -1.20
C LEU A 109 -5.34 -11.16 -0.63
N GLY A 110 -4.14 -10.73 -1.06
CA GLY A 110 -3.56 -9.48 -0.59
C GLY A 110 -4.41 -8.28 -0.93
N ILE A 111 -4.90 -8.19 -2.16
CA ILE A 111 -5.76 -7.08 -2.58
C ILE A 111 -7.11 -7.12 -1.86
N HIS A 112 -7.66 -8.31 -1.65
CA HIS A 112 -8.89 -8.45 -0.89
C HIS A 112 -8.73 -7.93 0.55
N LEU A 113 -7.59 -8.26 1.19
CA LEU A 113 -7.25 -7.76 2.52
C LEU A 113 -7.17 -6.24 2.53
N VAL A 114 -6.48 -5.66 1.56
CA VAL A 114 -6.35 -4.20 1.43
C VAL A 114 -7.72 -3.54 1.36
N ARG A 115 -8.61 -4.07 0.52
CA ARG A 115 -9.98 -3.54 0.40
C ARG A 115 -10.76 -3.64 1.70
N SER A 116 -10.55 -4.70 2.48
CA SER A 116 -11.27 -4.87 3.74
C SER A 116 -10.74 -3.96 4.85
N LEU A 117 -9.48 -3.55 4.77
CA LEU A 117 -8.85 -2.68 5.78
C LEU A 117 -9.00 -1.19 5.49
N MET A 118 -9.24 -0.82 4.23
CA MET A 118 -9.32 0.57 3.82
C MET A 118 -10.77 0.98 3.56
N ASP A 119 -11.08 2.24 3.86
CA ASP A 119 -12.40 2.80 3.52
C ASP A 119 -12.50 3.07 2.03
N ARG A 120 -11.38 3.38 1.40
CA ARG A 120 -11.35 3.63 -0.03
C ARG A 120 -10.00 3.26 -0.61
N VAL A 121 -10.03 2.63 -1.79
CA VAL A 121 -8.84 2.29 -2.57
C VAL A 121 -9.09 2.78 -4.00
N GLU A 122 -8.17 3.58 -4.51
CA GLU A 122 -8.27 4.14 -5.85
C GLU A 122 -6.96 3.91 -6.62
N TYR A 123 -7.10 3.64 -7.90
CA TYR A 123 -5.97 3.47 -8.79
C TYR A 123 -6.06 4.44 -9.96
N ARG A 124 -4.93 5.01 -10.36
CA ARG A 124 -4.82 5.72 -11.62
C ARG A 124 -3.45 5.52 -12.24
N ARG A 125 -3.41 5.66 -13.55
CA ARG A 125 -2.15 5.67 -14.30
C ARG A 125 -1.86 7.11 -14.70
N ASP A 126 -0.71 7.61 -14.30
CA ASP A 126 -0.28 8.99 -14.59
C ASP A 126 1.03 8.89 -15.38
N GLY A 127 0.92 8.97 -16.72
CA GLY A 127 2.06 8.77 -17.59
C GLY A 127 2.67 7.38 -17.40
N ARG A 128 3.88 7.33 -16.90
CA ARG A 128 4.60 6.07 -16.64
C ARG A 128 4.41 5.56 -15.23
N LYS A 129 3.63 6.27 -14.42
CA LYS A 129 3.48 5.91 -13.01
C LYS A 129 2.14 5.30 -12.71
N ASN A 130 2.15 4.22 -11.96
CA ASN A 130 0.99 3.75 -11.25
C ASN A 130 0.86 4.56 -9.97
N VAL A 131 -0.35 4.99 -9.65
CA VAL A 131 -0.63 5.68 -8.39
C VAL A 131 -1.78 4.95 -7.71
N LEU A 132 -1.48 4.32 -6.59
CA LEU A 132 -2.48 3.64 -5.78
C LEU A 132 -2.70 4.45 -4.51
N THR A 133 -3.95 4.82 -4.25
CA THR A 133 -4.31 5.63 -3.09
C THR A 133 -5.16 4.80 -2.13
N LEU A 134 -4.71 4.75 -0.88
CA LEU A 134 -5.36 4.05 0.22
C LEU A 134 -5.86 5.09 1.22
N ARG A 135 -7.14 5.02 1.57
CA ARG A 135 -7.73 5.96 2.52
C ARG A 135 -8.42 5.22 3.64
N ARG A 136 -8.15 5.63 4.87
CA ARG A 136 -8.79 5.07 6.05
C ARG A 136 -9.10 6.17 7.05
N ARG A 137 -10.29 6.13 7.64
CA ARG A 137 -10.65 7.02 8.74
C ARG A 137 -9.70 6.79 9.91
N ILE A 138 -9.31 7.89 10.55
CA ILE A 138 -8.43 7.84 11.71
C ILE A 138 -9.20 7.28 12.92
N ARG A 139 -10.48 7.63 13.02
CA ARG A 139 -11.30 7.20 14.16
C ARG A 139 -12.66 6.69 13.72
#